data_38772cff6336abba36e7e8109eaa2219
#
_entry.id   38772cff6336abba36e7e8109eaa2219
#
_cell.length_a   1.000
_cell.length_b   1.000
_cell.length_c   1.000
_cell.angle_alpha   90.00
_cell.angle_beta   90.00
_cell.angle_gamma   90.00
#
_symmetry.space_group_name_H-M   'P 1'
#
loop_
_entity.id
_entity.type
_entity.pdbx_description
1 polymer ?
#
loop_
_entity_poly.entity_id
_entity_poly.type
_entity_poly.pdbx_seq_one_letter_code
_entity_poly.pdbx_strand_id
1 'polypeptide(L)'
;MAKEMAIFGGSFNPIHFGHLIVAECCLEQAQLDQVLFMPAATPPHKQDSTLASPEDRIEMLQLAVESHTQFEVSPQECDRGGISYTVTTVHNLIHQFPNDNLSLILGPDALLSLPSWKEPQRILGLIKILAIERHGVDNIEQLTQEPQLQELLSEKQSYQIKTDRIRAVSYTHLRAHET
;
A
#
# COMPACT_ATOMS: atom_id res chain seq x y z
N MET A 1 -6.03 -16.70 -16.72
CA MET A 1 -6.91 -16.31 -15.60
C MET A 1 -6.46 -14.95 -15.14
N ALA A 2 -7.39 -14.09 -14.70
CA ALA A 2 -7.05 -12.81 -14.09
C ALA A 2 -6.23 -13.03 -12.81
N LYS A 3 -5.18 -12.25 -12.58
CA LYS A 3 -4.40 -12.30 -11.34
C LYS A 3 -5.01 -11.37 -10.30
N GLU A 4 -4.93 -11.77 -9.03
CA GLU A 4 -5.19 -10.90 -7.88
C GLU A 4 -3.88 -10.25 -7.45
N MET A 5 -3.73 -8.95 -7.68
CA MET A 5 -2.49 -8.22 -7.42
C MET A 5 -2.73 -7.08 -6.43
N ALA A 6 -1.75 -6.80 -5.58
CA ALA A 6 -1.81 -5.63 -4.72
C ALA A 6 -0.62 -4.69 -4.92
N ILE A 7 -0.90 -3.40 -4.93
CA ILE A 7 0.09 -2.33 -4.97
C ILE A 7 0.44 -1.97 -3.53
N PHE A 8 1.72 -2.02 -3.19
CA PHE A 8 2.23 -1.54 -1.92
C PHE A 8 3.12 -0.33 -2.16
N GLY A 9 2.52 0.86 -2.11
CA GLY A 9 3.21 2.13 -2.27
C GLY A 9 3.89 2.58 -0.98
N GLY A 10 5.06 3.20 -1.10
CA GLY A 10 5.77 3.74 0.05
C GLY A 10 7.06 4.46 -0.29
N SER A 11 7.65 5.16 0.68
CA SER A 11 8.99 5.72 0.51
C SER A 11 10.08 4.65 0.57
N PHE A 12 9.86 3.57 1.35
CA PHE A 12 10.82 2.49 1.61
C PHE A 12 12.24 3.02 1.89
N ASN A 13 12.36 3.84 2.92
CA ASN A 13 13.59 4.55 3.27
C ASN A 13 14.04 4.25 4.72
N PRO A 14 14.60 3.07 4.97
CA PRO A 14 14.71 1.90 4.10
C PRO A 14 13.46 0.98 4.12
N ILE A 15 13.46 -0.05 3.26
CA ILE A 15 12.63 -1.24 3.44
C ILE A 15 13.03 -1.93 4.75
N HIS A 16 12.06 -2.55 5.44
CA HIS A 16 12.30 -3.29 6.69
C HIS A 16 11.31 -4.45 6.85
N PHE A 17 11.56 -5.34 7.81
CA PHE A 17 10.73 -6.53 8.05
C PHE A 17 9.24 -6.23 8.23
N GLY A 18 8.87 -5.09 8.81
CA GLY A 18 7.47 -4.68 8.92
C GLY A 18 6.76 -4.57 7.58
N HIS A 19 7.43 -4.07 6.54
CA HIS A 19 6.88 -4.03 5.19
C HIS A 19 6.71 -5.44 4.60
N LEU A 20 7.71 -6.32 4.77
CA LEU A 20 7.66 -7.68 4.25
C LEU A 20 6.56 -8.49 4.93
N ILE A 21 6.42 -8.38 6.26
CA ILE A 21 5.34 -9.04 7.02
C ILE A 21 3.97 -8.58 6.53
N VAL A 22 3.78 -7.28 6.33
CA VAL A 22 2.52 -6.73 5.79
C VAL A 22 2.23 -7.31 4.42
N ALA A 23 3.21 -7.34 3.53
CA ALA A 23 3.04 -7.89 2.18
C ALA A 23 2.67 -9.39 2.22
N GLU A 24 3.34 -10.17 3.07
CA GLU A 24 3.06 -11.60 3.26
C GLU A 24 1.65 -11.85 3.83
N CYS A 25 1.26 -11.07 4.85
CA CYS A 25 -0.11 -11.13 5.39
C CYS A 25 -1.16 -10.79 4.33
N CYS A 26 -0.88 -9.83 3.43
CA CYS A 26 -1.77 -9.49 2.34
C CYS A 26 -1.87 -10.63 1.33
N LEU A 27 -0.76 -11.26 0.94
CA LEU A 27 -0.76 -12.43 0.06
C LEU A 27 -1.68 -13.51 0.61
N GLU A 28 -1.49 -13.89 1.86
CA GLU A 28 -2.21 -14.98 2.48
C GLU A 28 -3.69 -14.65 2.68
N GLN A 29 -4.00 -13.52 3.36
CA GLN A 29 -5.36 -13.22 3.81
C GLN A 29 -6.28 -12.73 2.68
N ALA A 30 -5.74 -11.99 1.70
CA ALA A 30 -6.48 -11.52 0.53
C ALA A 30 -6.35 -12.47 -0.69
N GLN A 31 -5.65 -13.61 -0.52
CA GLN A 31 -5.44 -14.61 -1.58
C GLN A 31 -4.86 -13.98 -2.86
N LEU A 32 -3.82 -13.16 -2.70
CA LEU A 32 -3.17 -12.50 -3.82
C LEU A 32 -2.20 -13.44 -4.55
N ASP A 33 -2.10 -13.27 -5.85
CA ASP A 33 -1.06 -13.90 -6.65
C ASP A 33 0.27 -13.14 -6.57
N GLN A 34 0.20 -11.81 -6.33
CA GLN A 34 1.39 -10.95 -6.39
C GLN A 34 1.22 -9.67 -5.57
N VAL A 35 2.31 -9.21 -4.93
CA VAL A 35 2.44 -7.86 -4.34
C VAL A 35 3.48 -7.07 -5.11
N LEU A 36 3.08 -5.90 -5.62
CA LEU A 36 3.91 -4.98 -6.37
C LEU A 36 4.37 -3.85 -5.45
N PHE A 37 5.64 -3.88 -5.02
CA PHE A 37 6.26 -2.79 -4.25
C PHE A 37 6.55 -1.61 -5.18
N MET A 38 6.00 -0.45 -4.83
CA MET A 38 6.08 0.78 -5.63
C MET A 38 6.76 1.88 -4.84
N PRO A 39 8.09 2.05 -4.97
CA PRO A 39 8.80 3.14 -4.30
C PRO A 39 8.42 4.49 -4.91
N ALA A 40 7.94 5.42 -4.08
CA ALA A 40 7.60 6.76 -4.52
C ALA A 40 8.86 7.54 -4.94
N ALA A 41 8.81 8.27 -6.06
CA ALA A 41 9.88 9.17 -6.45
C ALA A 41 10.02 10.29 -5.40
N THR A 42 9.01 11.12 -5.28
CA THR A 42 8.86 12.14 -4.24
C THR A 42 7.48 12.00 -3.60
N PRO A 43 7.39 11.50 -2.35
CA PRO A 43 6.12 11.43 -1.65
C PRO A 43 5.54 12.83 -1.42
N PRO A 44 4.24 13.08 -1.67
CA PRO A 44 3.65 14.41 -1.56
C PRO A 44 3.83 15.08 -0.20
N HIS A 45 3.86 14.27 0.87
CA HIS A 45 3.95 14.74 2.26
C HIS A 45 5.39 14.75 2.83
N LYS A 46 6.41 14.43 2.03
CA LYS A 46 7.81 14.31 2.47
C LYS A 46 8.80 15.04 1.56
N GLN A 47 8.39 16.20 1.02
CA GLN A 47 9.21 16.95 0.04
C GLN A 47 10.52 17.47 0.63
N ASP A 48 10.55 17.74 1.95
CA ASP A 48 11.74 18.27 2.66
C ASP A 48 12.54 17.19 3.40
N SER A 49 12.21 15.91 3.24
CA SER A 49 12.91 14.83 3.93
C SER A 49 14.16 14.40 3.19
N THR A 50 15.23 14.10 3.94
CA THR A 50 16.44 13.43 3.41
C THR A 50 16.11 11.97 3.11
N LEU A 51 15.60 11.71 1.92
CA LEU A 51 15.42 10.35 1.42
C LEU A 51 16.73 9.87 0.77
N ALA A 52 17.01 8.58 0.88
CA ALA A 52 17.99 7.93 0.01
C ALA A 52 17.58 8.10 -1.45
N SER A 53 18.53 7.99 -2.36
CA SER A 53 18.23 8.13 -3.80
C SER A 53 17.15 7.13 -4.23
N PRO A 54 16.36 7.42 -5.26
CA PRO A 54 15.42 6.45 -5.82
C PRO A 54 16.07 5.12 -6.16
N GLU A 55 17.28 5.18 -6.73
CA GLU A 55 18.09 4.03 -7.15
C GLU A 55 18.45 3.16 -5.94
N ASP A 56 18.98 3.76 -4.86
CA ASP A 56 19.32 3.03 -3.62
C ASP A 56 18.08 2.36 -3.00
N ARG A 57 16.93 3.05 -3.01
CA ARG A 57 15.69 2.50 -2.45
C ARG A 57 15.14 1.36 -3.28
N ILE A 58 15.24 1.42 -4.60
CA ILE A 58 14.89 0.33 -5.51
C ILE A 58 15.82 -0.86 -5.29
N GLU A 59 17.12 -0.64 -5.21
CA GLU A 59 18.11 -1.71 -4.97
C GLU A 59 17.86 -2.41 -3.62
N MET A 60 17.64 -1.64 -2.54
CA MET A 60 17.28 -2.21 -1.24
C MET A 60 16.01 -3.05 -1.30
N LEU A 61 14.98 -2.60 -2.03
CA LEU A 61 13.75 -3.37 -2.24
C LEU A 61 14.03 -4.67 -2.99
N GLN A 62 14.77 -4.61 -4.11
CA GLN A 62 15.10 -5.78 -4.93
C GLN A 62 15.83 -6.85 -4.12
N LEU A 63 16.85 -6.44 -3.33
CA LEU A 63 17.57 -7.34 -2.43
C LEU A 63 16.65 -7.95 -1.36
N ALA A 64 15.75 -7.14 -0.80
CA ALA A 64 14.85 -7.61 0.26
C ALA A 64 13.80 -8.62 -0.23
N VAL A 65 13.40 -8.56 -1.49
CA VAL A 65 12.37 -9.43 -2.07
C VAL A 65 12.92 -10.54 -2.96
N GLU A 66 14.23 -10.63 -3.16
CA GLU A 66 14.88 -11.56 -4.10
C GLU A 66 14.44 -13.03 -3.91
N SER A 67 14.22 -13.45 -2.67
CA SER A 67 13.79 -14.82 -2.37
C SER A 67 12.27 -15.06 -2.47
N HIS A 68 11.48 -14.02 -2.70
CA HIS A 68 10.01 -14.08 -2.71
C HIS A 68 9.47 -14.01 -4.13
N THR A 69 9.04 -15.13 -4.69
CA THR A 69 8.56 -15.22 -6.08
C THR A 69 7.27 -14.45 -6.36
N GLN A 70 6.50 -14.13 -5.32
CA GLN A 70 5.24 -13.39 -5.40
C GLN A 70 5.42 -11.89 -5.11
N PHE A 71 6.64 -11.42 -4.82
CA PHE A 71 6.95 -10.01 -4.65
C PHE A 71 7.70 -9.48 -5.86
N GLU A 72 7.27 -8.33 -6.34
CA GLU A 72 7.91 -7.63 -7.45
C GLU A 72 8.14 -6.17 -7.09
N VAL A 73 9.22 -5.59 -7.60
CA VAL A 73 9.53 -4.15 -7.43
C VAL A 73 9.28 -3.44 -8.75
N SER A 74 8.38 -2.45 -8.73
CA SER A 74 8.14 -1.59 -9.87
C SER A 74 8.79 -0.23 -9.68
N PRO A 75 9.77 0.16 -10.51
CA PRO A 75 10.39 1.47 -10.45
C PRO A 75 9.56 2.59 -11.09
N GLN A 76 8.35 2.30 -11.56
CA GLN A 76 7.54 3.15 -12.43
C GLN A 76 7.34 4.59 -11.91
N GLU A 77 7.15 4.77 -10.59
CA GLU A 77 7.04 6.12 -10.02
C GLU A 77 8.37 6.85 -10.01
N CYS A 78 9.46 6.15 -9.67
CA CYS A 78 10.81 6.69 -9.68
C CYS A 78 11.24 7.07 -11.11
N ASP A 79 10.99 6.20 -12.09
CA ASP A 79 11.31 6.46 -13.51
C ASP A 79 10.54 7.65 -14.07
N ARG A 80 9.28 7.81 -13.65
CA ARG A 80 8.46 8.97 -14.04
C ARG A 80 9.00 10.27 -13.43
N GLY A 81 9.59 10.20 -12.24
CA GLY A 81 10.05 11.34 -11.49
C GLY A 81 8.93 12.25 -10.98
N GLY A 82 9.31 13.33 -10.28
CA GLY A 82 8.37 14.30 -9.72
C GLY A 82 7.54 13.75 -8.56
N ILE A 83 6.40 14.40 -8.28
CA ILE A 83 5.52 14.02 -7.18
C ILE A 83 4.72 12.78 -7.55
N SER A 84 4.78 11.76 -6.69
CA SER A 84 4.07 10.49 -6.84
C SER A 84 2.63 10.61 -6.34
N TYR A 85 1.69 10.82 -7.25
CA TYR A 85 0.26 10.81 -6.92
C TYR A 85 -0.34 9.43 -7.19
N THR A 86 -0.91 8.82 -6.15
CA THR A 86 -1.52 7.46 -6.20
C THR A 86 -2.56 7.32 -7.30
N VAL A 87 -3.40 8.35 -7.52
CA VAL A 87 -4.43 8.32 -8.60
C VAL A 87 -3.80 8.12 -9.99
N THR A 88 -2.64 8.72 -10.24
CA THR A 88 -1.91 8.57 -11.51
C THR A 88 -1.32 7.17 -11.63
N THR A 89 -0.73 6.66 -10.55
CA THR A 89 -0.14 5.32 -10.51
C THR A 89 -1.20 4.24 -10.71
N VAL A 90 -2.31 4.32 -9.98
CA VAL A 90 -3.45 3.39 -10.14
C VAL A 90 -3.98 3.40 -11.56
N HIS A 91 -4.20 4.60 -12.14
CA HIS A 91 -4.68 4.73 -13.53
C HIS A 91 -3.73 4.03 -14.52
N ASN A 92 -2.42 4.25 -14.39
CA ASN A 92 -1.44 3.64 -15.29
C ASN A 92 -1.40 2.11 -15.15
N LEU A 93 -1.46 1.59 -13.91
CA LEU A 93 -1.42 0.16 -13.65
C LEU A 93 -2.68 -0.56 -14.16
N ILE A 94 -3.87 0.05 -14.05
CA ILE A 94 -5.10 -0.52 -14.64
C ILE A 94 -4.96 -0.66 -16.16
N HIS A 95 -4.32 0.30 -16.82
CA HIS A 95 -4.08 0.22 -18.27
C HIS A 95 -2.99 -0.81 -18.62
N GLN A 96 -2.00 -0.98 -17.76
CA GLN A 96 -0.93 -1.97 -17.95
C GLN A 96 -1.41 -3.41 -17.72
N PHE A 97 -2.34 -3.58 -16.76
CA PHE A 97 -2.89 -4.88 -16.34
C PHE A 97 -4.43 -4.92 -16.51
N PRO A 98 -4.95 -4.78 -17.74
CA PRO A 98 -6.38 -4.56 -17.97
C PRO A 98 -7.26 -5.77 -17.62
N ASN A 99 -6.67 -6.94 -17.45
CA ASN A 99 -7.38 -8.18 -17.14
C ASN A 99 -7.21 -8.63 -15.69
N ASP A 100 -6.39 -7.93 -14.90
CA ASP A 100 -6.05 -8.32 -13.53
C ASP A 100 -6.85 -7.49 -12.51
N ASN A 101 -7.09 -8.07 -11.35
CA ASN A 101 -7.75 -7.40 -10.24
C ASN A 101 -6.70 -6.72 -9.37
N LEU A 102 -6.74 -5.39 -9.32
CA LEU A 102 -5.78 -4.60 -8.56
C LEU A 102 -6.36 -4.15 -7.21
N SER A 103 -5.55 -4.26 -6.18
CA SER A 103 -5.83 -3.73 -4.83
C SER A 103 -4.72 -2.77 -4.40
N LEU A 104 -5.02 -1.86 -3.46
CA LEU A 104 -4.05 -0.93 -2.88
C LEU A 104 -3.91 -1.20 -1.39
N ILE A 105 -2.70 -1.51 -0.94
CA ILE A 105 -2.38 -1.75 0.47
C ILE A 105 -2.17 -0.40 1.16
N LEU A 106 -2.93 -0.13 2.21
CA LEU A 106 -2.83 1.07 3.03
C LEU A 106 -2.66 0.72 4.50
N GLY A 107 -1.58 1.22 5.11
CA GLY A 107 -1.45 1.26 6.56
C GLY A 107 -2.40 2.29 7.20
N PRO A 108 -2.55 2.27 8.54
CA PRO A 108 -3.46 3.15 9.27
C PRO A 108 -3.26 4.63 8.97
N ASP A 109 -2.01 5.10 8.97
CA ASP A 109 -1.68 6.51 8.73
C ASP A 109 -2.04 6.93 7.29
N ALA A 110 -1.79 6.06 6.32
CA ALA A 110 -2.14 6.28 4.91
C ALA A 110 -3.66 6.28 4.72
N LEU A 111 -4.38 5.38 5.39
CA LEU A 111 -5.84 5.33 5.37
C LEU A 111 -6.46 6.61 5.95
N LEU A 112 -5.97 7.09 7.09
CA LEU A 112 -6.43 8.34 7.72
C LEU A 112 -6.14 9.57 6.85
N SER A 113 -5.02 9.58 6.14
CA SER A 113 -4.66 10.68 5.25
C SER A 113 -5.34 10.63 3.87
N LEU A 114 -5.98 9.52 3.51
CA LEU A 114 -6.62 9.31 2.22
C LEU A 114 -7.56 10.44 1.78
N PRO A 115 -8.39 11.05 2.66
CA PRO A 115 -9.25 12.18 2.27
C PRO A 115 -8.48 13.40 1.74
N SER A 116 -7.20 13.57 2.16
CA SER A 116 -6.34 14.67 1.71
C SER A 116 -5.57 14.37 0.42
N TRP A 117 -5.68 13.15 -0.11
CA TRP A 117 -4.97 12.76 -1.32
C TRP A 117 -5.57 13.41 -2.56
N LYS A 118 -4.80 13.42 -3.65
CA LYS A 118 -5.30 13.93 -4.93
C LYS A 118 -6.38 13.00 -5.49
N GLU A 119 -7.58 13.50 -5.70
CA GLU A 119 -8.73 12.78 -6.27
C GLU A 119 -9.05 11.46 -5.52
N PRO A 120 -9.29 11.51 -4.19
CA PRO A 120 -9.44 10.28 -3.39
C PRO A 120 -10.68 9.46 -3.81
N GLN A 121 -11.78 10.12 -4.20
CA GLN A 121 -13.00 9.46 -4.70
C GLN A 121 -12.69 8.66 -5.98
N ARG A 122 -11.82 9.19 -6.85
CA ARG A 122 -11.42 8.50 -8.07
C ARG A 122 -10.56 7.27 -7.76
N ILE A 123 -9.62 7.37 -6.80
CA ILE A 123 -8.84 6.21 -6.34
C ILE A 123 -9.80 5.12 -5.87
N LEU A 124 -10.70 5.44 -4.95
CA LEU A 124 -11.67 4.48 -4.43
C LEU A 124 -12.58 3.90 -5.53
N GLY A 125 -12.88 4.64 -6.60
CA GLY A 125 -13.66 4.16 -7.74
C GLY A 125 -12.92 3.20 -8.65
N LEU A 126 -11.60 3.22 -8.62
CA LEU A 126 -10.75 2.47 -9.54
C LEU A 126 -10.18 1.19 -8.93
N ILE A 127 -9.97 1.15 -7.60
CA ILE A 127 -9.19 0.09 -6.97
C ILE A 127 -9.76 -0.29 -5.59
N LYS A 128 -9.66 -1.58 -5.24
CA LYS A 128 -9.99 -2.09 -3.92
C LYS A 128 -8.92 -1.66 -2.92
N ILE A 129 -9.34 -1.29 -1.69
CA ILE A 129 -8.40 -0.98 -0.60
C ILE A 129 -8.24 -2.19 0.31
N LEU A 130 -6.99 -2.56 0.58
CA LEU A 130 -6.60 -3.52 1.62
C LEU A 130 -6.06 -2.72 2.81
N ALA A 131 -6.91 -2.50 3.80
CA ALA A 131 -6.55 -1.76 5.00
C ALA A 131 -5.83 -2.66 6.00
N ILE A 132 -4.66 -2.25 6.45
CA ILE A 132 -3.83 -2.98 7.41
C ILE A 132 -4.22 -2.60 8.83
N GLU A 133 -4.50 -3.61 9.65
CA GLU A 133 -4.72 -3.47 11.09
C GLU A 133 -3.52 -4.06 11.85
N ARG A 134 -2.87 -3.25 12.68
CA ARG A 134 -1.81 -3.74 13.58
C ARG A 134 -2.47 -4.22 14.87
N HIS A 135 -2.38 -5.51 15.13
CA HIS A 135 -3.01 -6.13 16.30
C HIS A 135 -2.61 -5.43 17.61
N GLY A 136 -3.61 -5.01 18.39
CA GLY A 136 -3.40 -4.33 19.68
C GLY A 136 -2.96 -2.85 19.60
N VAL A 137 -2.85 -2.28 18.39
CA VAL A 137 -2.43 -0.88 18.16
C VAL A 137 -3.51 -0.09 17.43
N ASP A 138 -4.03 -0.61 16.33
CA ASP A 138 -5.01 0.08 15.50
C ASP A 138 -6.31 -0.74 15.42
N ASN A 139 -7.43 -0.06 15.24
CA ASN A 139 -8.72 -0.66 14.97
C ASN A 139 -9.32 0.02 13.73
N ILE A 140 -9.40 -0.70 12.62
CA ILE A 140 -9.93 -0.17 11.35
C ILE A 140 -11.36 0.34 11.50
N GLU A 141 -12.21 -0.30 12.32
CA GLU A 141 -13.58 0.17 12.57
C GLU A 141 -13.60 1.54 13.22
N GLN A 142 -12.68 1.81 14.15
CA GLN A 142 -12.56 3.13 14.77
C GLN A 142 -11.98 4.15 13.79
N LEU A 143 -10.96 3.77 13.02
CA LEU A 143 -10.35 4.66 12.02
C LEU A 143 -11.35 5.10 10.96
N THR A 144 -12.23 4.20 10.50
CA THR A 144 -13.26 4.53 9.50
C THR A 144 -14.38 5.42 10.05
N GLN A 145 -14.44 5.65 11.36
CA GLN A 145 -15.36 6.60 11.97
C GLN A 145 -14.80 8.02 12.05
N GLU A 146 -13.52 8.23 11.73
CA GLU A 146 -12.95 9.58 11.62
C GLU A 146 -13.76 10.40 10.60
N PRO A 147 -14.22 11.62 10.96
CA PRO A 147 -15.23 12.34 10.19
C PRO A 147 -14.92 12.50 8.70
N GLN A 148 -13.69 12.89 8.37
CA GLN A 148 -13.28 13.11 6.98
C GLN A 148 -13.22 11.80 6.18
N LEU A 149 -12.74 10.72 6.80
CA LEU A 149 -12.70 9.41 6.17
C LEU A 149 -14.10 8.84 6.04
N GLN A 150 -14.93 8.98 7.06
CA GLN A 150 -16.32 8.55 7.04
C GLN A 150 -17.11 9.27 5.94
N GLU A 151 -16.95 10.59 5.79
CA GLU A 151 -17.56 11.38 4.72
C GLU A 151 -17.13 10.86 3.35
N LEU A 152 -15.81 10.70 3.13
CA LEU A 152 -15.26 10.15 1.89
C LEU A 152 -15.82 8.76 1.55
N LEU A 153 -15.96 7.90 2.56
CA LEU A 153 -16.48 6.55 2.38
C LEU A 153 -18.00 6.52 2.19
N SER A 154 -18.76 7.47 2.79
CA SER A 154 -20.23 7.53 2.70
C SER A 154 -20.74 8.08 1.37
N GLU A 155 -19.98 8.94 0.68
CA GLU A 155 -20.33 9.45 -0.65
C GLU A 155 -20.44 8.33 -1.71
N LYS A 156 -20.03 7.12 -1.37
CA LYS A 156 -20.01 5.95 -2.26
C LYS A 156 -21.08 4.91 -1.95
N GLN A 157 -22.35 5.28 -2.07
CA GLN A 157 -23.46 4.32 -2.05
C GLN A 157 -23.45 3.32 -3.22
N SER A 158 -22.59 3.48 -4.21
CA SER A 158 -22.58 2.66 -5.44
C SER A 158 -21.37 1.75 -5.61
N TYR A 159 -20.34 1.81 -4.76
CA TYR A 159 -19.16 0.97 -4.88
C TYR A 159 -18.94 0.20 -3.57
N GLN A 160 -18.94 -1.13 -3.65
CA GLN A 160 -18.59 -1.96 -2.50
C GLN A 160 -17.11 -1.72 -2.16
N ILE A 161 -16.86 -0.90 -1.14
CA ILE A 161 -15.54 -0.83 -0.51
C ILE A 161 -15.39 -2.13 0.29
N LYS A 162 -14.80 -3.13 -0.33
CA LYS A 162 -14.32 -4.29 0.41
C LYS A 162 -13.00 -3.89 1.05
N THR A 163 -13.07 -3.30 2.22
CA THR A 163 -11.91 -3.22 3.12
C THR A 163 -11.77 -4.59 3.75
N ASP A 164 -10.97 -5.47 3.15
CA ASP A 164 -10.55 -6.67 3.84
C ASP A 164 -9.56 -6.25 4.92
N ARG A 165 -9.83 -6.66 6.15
CA ARG A 165 -8.96 -6.37 7.29
C ARG A 165 -7.78 -7.31 7.24
N ILE A 166 -6.62 -6.79 6.92
CA ILE A 166 -5.37 -7.54 7.00
C ILE A 166 -4.79 -7.33 8.40
N ARG A 167 -4.71 -8.40 9.18
CA ARG A 167 -4.13 -8.37 10.52
C ARG A 167 -2.64 -8.68 10.42
N ALA A 168 -1.82 -7.65 10.50
CA ALA A 168 -0.39 -7.82 10.65
C ALA A 168 -0.03 -8.01 12.14
N VAL A 169 0.81 -8.98 12.43
CA VAL A 169 1.33 -9.21 13.79
C VAL A 169 2.23 -8.04 14.17
N SER A 170 2.02 -7.47 15.36
CA SER A 170 2.91 -6.42 15.87
C SER A 170 4.33 -6.93 16.05
N TYR A 171 5.33 -6.18 15.57
CA TYR A 171 6.76 -6.50 15.70
C TYR A 171 7.22 -6.70 17.15
N THR A 172 6.49 -6.16 18.13
CA THR A 172 6.78 -6.33 19.56
C THR A 172 6.60 -7.77 20.05
N HIS A 173 5.82 -8.60 19.37
CA HIS A 173 5.63 -10.01 19.72
C HIS A 173 6.77 -10.92 19.23
N LEU A 174 7.51 -10.52 18.19
CA LEU A 174 8.66 -11.30 17.68
C LEU A 174 9.89 -11.20 18.59
N ARG A 175 10.02 -10.11 19.37
CA ARG A 175 11.12 -9.96 20.37
C ARG A 175 10.94 -10.81 21.64
N ALA A 176 9.74 -11.28 21.93
CA ALA A 176 9.46 -12.05 23.14
C ALA A 176 9.89 -13.54 23.06
N HIS A 177 10.30 -14.01 21.89
CA HIS A 177 10.74 -15.41 21.67
C HIS A 177 12.24 -15.57 21.42
N GLU A 178 13.03 -14.49 21.52
CA GLU A 178 14.50 -14.52 21.33
C GLU A 178 15.29 -14.46 22.66
N THR A 179 14.69 -14.83 23.80
CA THR A 179 15.43 -14.98 25.07
C THR A 179 15.31 -16.40 25.59
#